data_3499d5e9df9f22652488d7f604446a8f
#
_entry.id   3499d5e9df9f22652488d7f604446a8f
#
_cell.length_a   1.000
_cell.length_b   1.000
_cell.length_c   1.000
_cell.angle_alpha   90.00
_cell.angle_beta   90.00
_cell.angle_gamma   90.00
#
_symmetry.space_group_name_H-M   'P 1'
#
loop_
_entity.id
_entity.type
_entity.pdbx_description
1 polymer ?
#
loop_
_entity_poly.entity_id
_entity_poly.type
_entity_poly.pdbx_seq_one_letter_code
_entity_poly.pdbx_strand_id
1 'polypeptide(L)'
;MTDVLMPRLSDSMEEGTILQWLVEDGAPVARGEELCEIETDKAAMTYEADADGIVHHVAAAGDTLPIGAVIARLLAEGEAPPASGATTTAPAEAAVSAGSAGNDAASPAPAAAGAASDRNGAGSGTGTARVKASPLARRIARERDLDLTALTGTGPNGRIVKADVEAASAGGNGAASAAPATSDAAVTPATASPVAGAKGDVTVQTLTRGQKVVARRMAEAKATVPEFTLQATIDMEEAVALRAQLKAVAGEDRPTPSYNDMIVKACALALREFPRANGSYRDAEYHLYSRVNVGIAVAADDGLVVPTVFDADTLSLGAIAAEARRLAGRVRDGSVTPPELSGGTFTVSNLGMYGVTNFTAIVNPPQAAILAVGALAPRAVVREGALVARQTMDVTLTSDHRILNGADAARFLARIRALLEAPLALVL
;
A
#
# COMPACT_ATOMS: atom_id res chain seq x y z
N MET A 1 -33.81 -21.23 5.63
CA MET A 1 -33.02 -20.27 4.82
C MET A 1 -31.68 -20.04 5.49
N THR A 2 -30.56 -20.28 4.80
CA THR A 2 -29.18 -20.10 5.29
C THR A 2 -28.43 -19.19 4.31
N ASP A 3 -27.82 -18.11 4.81
CA ASP A 3 -27.03 -17.21 3.98
C ASP A 3 -25.63 -17.82 3.78
N VAL A 4 -25.18 -17.90 2.52
CA VAL A 4 -23.83 -18.28 2.15
C VAL A 4 -23.01 -16.99 2.04
N LEU A 5 -21.98 -16.87 2.86
CA LEU A 5 -21.18 -15.65 2.96
C LEU A 5 -19.88 -15.83 2.18
N MET A 6 -19.33 -14.72 1.68
CA MET A 6 -17.98 -14.71 1.07
C MET A 6 -16.96 -15.22 2.10
N PRO A 7 -16.32 -16.39 1.85
CA PRO A 7 -15.43 -16.99 2.83
C PRO A 7 -14.08 -16.30 2.87
N ARG A 8 -13.37 -16.45 3.98
CA ARG A 8 -11.97 -16.04 4.10
C ARG A 8 -11.06 -17.20 3.71
N LEU A 9 -10.64 -17.24 2.45
CA LEU A 9 -9.81 -18.32 1.90
C LEU A 9 -8.30 -18.10 2.06
N SER A 10 -7.87 -16.90 2.47
CA SER A 10 -6.48 -16.60 2.83
C SER A 10 -6.40 -15.53 3.93
N ASP A 11 -5.31 -15.53 4.71
CA ASP A 11 -5.11 -14.57 5.82
C ASP A 11 -5.04 -13.12 5.38
N SER A 12 -4.64 -12.87 4.14
CA SER A 12 -4.52 -11.53 3.53
C SER A 12 -5.73 -11.12 2.69
N MET A 13 -6.76 -11.98 2.62
CA MET A 13 -7.95 -11.72 1.81
C MET A 13 -8.85 -10.68 2.49
N GLU A 14 -9.19 -9.60 1.80
CA GLU A 14 -10.18 -8.60 2.22
C GLU A 14 -11.46 -8.67 1.37
N GLU A 15 -11.32 -9.09 0.11
CA GLU A 15 -12.40 -9.25 -0.86
C GLU A 15 -12.13 -10.47 -1.76
N GLY A 16 -13.18 -11.09 -2.31
CA GLY A 16 -13.12 -12.18 -3.27
C GLY A 16 -13.96 -11.88 -4.50
N THR A 17 -13.53 -12.40 -5.67
CA THR A 17 -14.29 -12.30 -6.92
C THR A 17 -14.85 -13.66 -7.27
N ILE A 18 -16.15 -13.76 -7.50
CA ILE A 18 -16.77 -14.99 -8.00
C ILE A 18 -16.39 -15.14 -9.47
N LEU A 19 -15.56 -16.12 -9.82
CA LEU A 19 -15.18 -16.39 -11.20
C LEU A 19 -16.33 -17.04 -11.97
N GLN A 20 -16.88 -18.11 -11.41
CA GLN A 20 -18.01 -18.83 -11.97
C GLN A 20 -18.80 -19.55 -10.90
N TRP A 21 -20.09 -19.74 -11.14
CA TRP A 21 -20.93 -20.64 -10.39
C TRP A 21 -20.85 -22.02 -10.99
N LEU A 22 -20.63 -23.05 -10.16
CA LEU A 22 -20.58 -24.46 -10.58
C LEU A 22 -21.96 -25.13 -10.48
N VAL A 23 -22.87 -24.51 -9.71
CA VAL A 23 -24.26 -24.92 -9.53
C VAL A 23 -25.17 -23.85 -10.10
N GLU A 24 -26.21 -24.25 -10.87
CA GLU A 24 -27.18 -23.32 -11.45
C GLU A 24 -28.10 -22.72 -10.38
N ASP A 25 -28.59 -21.47 -10.62
CA ASP A 25 -29.55 -20.82 -9.73
C ASP A 25 -30.86 -21.62 -9.65
N GLY A 26 -31.29 -21.94 -8.44
CA GLY A 26 -32.45 -22.78 -8.20
C GLY A 26 -32.18 -24.28 -8.17
N ALA A 27 -30.93 -24.73 -8.34
CA ALA A 27 -30.57 -26.13 -8.27
C ALA A 27 -30.36 -26.61 -6.81
N PRO A 28 -30.64 -27.90 -6.51
CA PRO A 28 -30.33 -28.47 -5.22
C PRO A 28 -28.82 -28.72 -5.07
N VAL A 29 -28.30 -28.48 -3.89
CA VAL A 29 -26.88 -28.70 -3.54
C VAL A 29 -26.83 -29.46 -2.21
N ALA A 30 -25.90 -30.41 -2.11
CA ALA A 30 -25.61 -31.15 -0.88
C ALA A 30 -24.41 -30.50 -0.15
N ARG A 31 -24.37 -30.63 1.16
CA ARG A 31 -23.24 -30.16 1.98
C ARG A 31 -21.92 -30.81 1.51
N GLY A 32 -20.90 -29.97 1.25
CA GLY A 32 -19.59 -30.41 0.73
C GLY A 32 -19.54 -30.49 -0.80
N GLU A 33 -20.59 -30.11 -1.50
CA GLU A 33 -20.62 -30.04 -2.97
C GLU A 33 -20.03 -28.67 -3.42
N GLU A 34 -19.28 -28.71 -4.52
CA GLU A 34 -18.64 -27.52 -5.09
C GLU A 34 -19.68 -26.51 -5.57
N LEU A 35 -19.69 -25.31 -4.98
CA LEU A 35 -20.69 -24.28 -5.20
C LEU A 35 -20.25 -23.25 -6.23
N CYS A 36 -19.05 -22.69 -6.07
CA CYS A 36 -18.51 -21.67 -6.95
C CYS A 36 -16.98 -21.63 -6.90
N GLU A 37 -16.37 -21.05 -7.93
CA GLU A 37 -14.95 -20.69 -7.93
C GLU A 37 -14.78 -19.23 -7.52
N ILE A 38 -13.95 -19.01 -6.50
CA ILE A 38 -13.64 -17.68 -5.96
C ILE A 38 -12.17 -17.37 -6.23
N GLU A 39 -11.91 -16.26 -6.89
CA GLU A 39 -10.56 -15.71 -7.08
C GLU A 39 -10.19 -14.85 -5.87
N THR A 40 -9.07 -15.21 -5.25
CA THR A 40 -8.44 -14.47 -4.17
C THR A 40 -7.25 -13.67 -4.69
N ASP A 41 -6.57 -12.94 -3.80
CA ASP A 41 -5.32 -12.23 -4.09
C ASP A 41 -4.15 -13.15 -4.50
N LYS A 42 -4.28 -14.49 -4.26
CA LYS A 42 -3.20 -15.47 -4.51
C LYS A 42 -3.55 -16.55 -5.52
N ALA A 43 -4.80 -17.03 -5.53
CA ALA A 43 -5.21 -18.12 -6.42
C ALA A 43 -6.74 -18.17 -6.55
N ALA A 44 -7.23 -18.85 -7.60
CA ALA A 44 -8.61 -19.28 -7.69
C ALA A 44 -8.79 -20.55 -6.82
N MET A 45 -9.84 -20.57 -6.00
CA MET A 45 -10.18 -21.68 -5.11
C MET A 45 -11.65 -22.02 -5.22
N THR A 46 -11.96 -23.30 -5.21
CA THR A 46 -13.35 -23.79 -5.19
C THR A 46 -13.90 -23.68 -3.77
N TYR A 47 -15.12 -23.17 -3.63
CA TYR A 47 -15.84 -23.09 -2.38
C TYR A 47 -16.99 -24.09 -2.38
N GLU A 48 -17.08 -24.87 -1.29
CA GLU A 48 -18.06 -25.94 -1.10
C GLU A 48 -19.24 -25.45 -0.26
N ALA A 49 -20.41 -26.04 -0.47
CA ALA A 49 -21.62 -25.69 0.28
C ALA A 49 -21.53 -26.14 1.75
N ASP A 50 -21.84 -25.23 2.68
CA ASP A 50 -21.83 -25.49 4.12
C ASP A 50 -23.05 -26.29 4.62
N ALA A 51 -24.14 -26.33 3.84
CA ALA A 51 -25.39 -27.02 4.17
C ALA A 51 -26.13 -27.50 2.91
N ASP A 52 -27.07 -28.44 3.10
CA ASP A 52 -27.99 -28.89 2.06
C ASP A 52 -29.06 -27.83 1.78
N GLY A 53 -29.48 -27.65 0.53
CA GLY A 53 -30.55 -26.73 0.16
C GLY A 53 -30.64 -26.45 -1.32
N ILE A 54 -31.56 -25.56 -1.69
CA ILE A 54 -31.69 -25.01 -3.05
C ILE A 54 -30.93 -23.70 -3.09
N VAL A 55 -29.96 -23.59 -3.99
CA VAL A 55 -29.09 -22.40 -4.14
C VAL A 55 -29.84 -21.29 -4.85
N HIS A 56 -29.83 -20.09 -4.27
CA HIS A 56 -30.20 -18.84 -4.96
C HIS A 56 -29.03 -17.89 -4.96
N HIS A 57 -28.58 -17.52 -6.16
CA HIS A 57 -27.49 -16.57 -6.35
C HIS A 57 -27.94 -15.15 -5.96
N VAL A 58 -27.19 -14.51 -5.05
CA VAL A 58 -27.37 -13.09 -4.68
C VAL A 58 -26.37 -12.23 -5.45
N ALA A 59 -25.20 -12.79 -5.76
CA ALA A 59 -24.15 -12.14 -6.52
C ALA A 59 -23.95 -12.82 -7.87
N ALA A 60 -23.60 -12.08 -8.90
CA ALA A 60 -23.33 -12.59 -10.24
C ALA A 60 -21.87 -13.05 -10.39
N ALA A 61 -21.63 -13.92 -11.38
CA ALA A 61 -20.26 -14.22 -11.79
C ALA A 61 -19.56 -12.92 -12.29
N GLY A 62 -18.35 -12.66 -11.79
CA GLY A 62 -17.59 -11.42 -12.03
C GLY A 62 -17.73 -10.39 -10.90
N ASP A 63 -18.64 -10.56 -9.94
CA ASP A 63 -18.77 -9.64 -8.82
C ASP A 63 -17.65 -9.81 -7.80
N THR A 64 -17.10 -8.68 -7.35
CA THR A 64 -16.11 -8.61 -6.26
C THR A 64 -16.79 -8.14 -4.98
N LEU A 65 -16.74 -8.96 -3.94
CA LEU A 65 -17.44 -8.73 -2.68
C LEU A 65 -16.50 -8.84 -1.49
N PRO A 66 -16.68 -8.02 -0.44
CA PRO A 66 -15.88 -8.12 0.78
C PRO A 66 -16.21 -9.42 1.55
N ILE A 67 -15.26 -9.90 2.35
CA ILE A 67 -15.45 -11.06 3.23
C ILE A 67 -16.67 -10.83 4.12
N GLY A 68 -17.51 -11.87 4.24
CA GLY A 68 -18.75 -11.84 5.01
C GLY A 68 -19.95 -11.24 4.28
N ALA A 69 -19.81 -10.78 3.04
CA ALA A 69 -20.96 -10.40 2.21
C ALA A 69 -21.74 -11.66 1.76
N VAL A 70 -23.06 -11.56 1.67
CA VAL A 70 -23.91 -12.66 1.20
C VAL A 70 -23.71 -12.84 -0.30
N ILE A 71 -23.24 -14.04 -0.72
CA ILE A 71 -23.03 -14.40 -2.12
C ILE A 71 -24.17 -15.26 -2.68
N ALA A 72 -24.77 -16.12 -1.84
CA ALA A 72 -25.92 -16.93 -2.20
C ALA A 72 -26.79 -17.22 -0.97
N ARG A 73 -27.97 -17.80 -1.20
CA ARG A 73 -28.88 -18.27 -0.13
C ARG A 73 -29.26 -19.71 -0.41
N LEU A 74 -29.23 -20.52 0.64
CA LEU A 74 -29.72 -21.91 0.61
C LEU A 74 -31.12 -21.92 1.23
N LEU A 75 -32.11 -22.28 0.42
CA LEU A 75 -33.52 -22.44 0.84
C LEU A 75 -33.83 -23.89 1.10
N ALA A 76 -34.71 -24.15 2.07
CA ALA A 76 -35.27 -25.51 2.26
C ALA A 76 -36.28 -25.81 1.14
N GLU A 77 -36.45 -27.09 0.84
CA GLU A 77 -37.39 -27.58 -0.20
C GLU A 77 -38.80 -27.07 0.07
N GLY A 78 -39.33 -26.21 -0.83
CA GLY A 78 -40.66 -25.56 -0.69
C GLY A 78 -40.70 -24.16 -0.14
N GLU A 79 -39.56 -23.52 0.16
CA GLU A 79 -39.47 -22.16 0.62
C GLU A 79 -39.32 -21.18 -0.57
N ALA A 80 -40.20 -20.19 -0.68
CA ALA A 80 -40.15 -19.23 -1.78
C ALA A 80 -39.05 -18.17 -1.55
N PRO A 81 -38.29 -17.74 -2.58
CA PRO A 81 -37.26 -16.71 -2.45
C PRO A 81 -37.88 -15.37 -2.06
N PRO A 82 -37.31 -14.60 -1.11
CA PRO A 82 -37.74 -13.24 -0.83
C PRO A 82 -37.45 -12.34 -2.02
N ALA A 83 -38.42 -11.50 -2.39
CA ALA A 83 -38.33 -10.56 -3.50
C ALA A 83 -37.08 -9.68 -3.35
N SER A 84 -36.32 -9.56 -4.45
CA SER A 84 -35.11 -8.76 -4.59
C SER A 84 -35.32 -7.29 -4.16
N GLY A 85 -34.67 -6.91 -3.05
CA GLY A 85 -34.65 -5.55 -2.56
C GLY A 85 -33.28 -5.27 -1.98
N ALA A 86 -32.51 -4.39 -2.62
CA ALA A 86 -31.24 -3.89 -2.12
C ALA A 86 -31.38 -3.33 -0.72
N THR A 87 -30.59 -3.83 0.23
CA THR A 87 -30.46 -3.17 1.53
C THR A 87 -29.08 -3.39 2.14
N THR A 88 -28.36 -2.33 2.18
CA THR A 88 -27.24 -2.05 3.06
C THR A 88 -27.60 -2.31 4.51
N THR A 89 -26.85 -3.12 5.24
CA THR A 89 -26.93 -3.10 6.70
C THR A 89 -25.57 -3.39 7.33
N ALA A 90 -25.18 -2.48 8.21
CA ALA A 90 -23.99 -2.51 9.05
C ALA A 90 -24.11 -3.59 10.16
N PRO A 91 -22.98 -4.04 10.74
CA PRO A 91 -22.96 -5.17 11.66
C PRO A 91 -23.41 -4.81 13.07
N ALA A 92 -24.18 -5.71 13.68
CA ALA A 92 -24.51 -5.71 15.08
C ALA A 92 -23.52 -6.57 15.87
N GLU A 93 -22.95 -5.98 16.93
CA GLU A 93 -22.16 -6.66 17.96
C GLU A 93 -22.99 -7.73 18.68
N ALA A 94 -22.43 -8.93 18.77
CA ALA A 94 -22.94 -9.97 19.68
C ALA A 94 -22.00 -10.09 20.88
N ALA A 95 -22.54 -9.71 22.03
CA ALA A 95 -21.97 -9.90 23.36
C ALA A 95 -21.89 -11.40 23.70
N VAL A 96 -20.76 -11.87 24.21
CA VAL A 96 -20.63 -13.15 24.88
C VAL A 96 -20.27 -12.92 26.33
N SER A 97 -21.18 -13.40 27.19
CA SER A 97 -21.09 -13.30 28.63
C SER A 97 -20.08 -14.25 29.28
N ALA A 98 -19.59 -13.78 30.37
CA ALA A 98 -18.65 -14.27 31.35
C ALA A 98 -18.75 -15.73 31.81
N GLY A 99 -17.58 -16.26 32.19
CA GLY A 99 -17.38 -17.38 33.10
C GLY A 99 -16.10 -17.19 33.91
N SER A 100 -16.29 -16.98 35.18
CA SER A 100 -15.44 -16.69 36.32
C SER A 100 -14.41 -17.76 36.65
N ALA A 101 -13.25 -17.36 37.19
CA ALA A 101 -12.51 -17.75 38.40
C ALA A 101 -11.00 -17.49 38.16
N GLY A 102 -10.36 -16.64 38.86
CA GLY A 102 -10.03 -16.65 40.29
C GLY A 102 -8.54 -16.98 40.45
N ASN A 103 -7.76 -16.07 40.88
CA ASN A 103 -6.86 -16.03 42.02
C ASN A 103 -5.57 -15.22 41.83
N ASP A 104 -5.48 -14.22 42.69
CA ASP A 104 -4.37 -13.75 43.56
C ASP A 104 -2.90 -13.76 43.08
N ALA A 105 -2.25 -12.61 43.12
CA ALA A 105 -1.31 -12.20 44.16
C ALA A 105 -0.40 -11.02 43.73
N ALA A 106 -0.50 -9.98 44.55
CA ALA A 106 0.56 -9.11 45.08
C ALA A 106 1.35 -8.16 44.18
N SER A 107 1.07 -6.90 44.44
CA SER A 107 1.87 -5.67 44.36
C SER A 107 3.30 -5.81 44.97
N PRO A 108 4.28 -4.88 44.77
CA PRO A 108 4.12 -3.47 45.12
C PRO A 108 4.81 -2.42 44.21
N ALA A 109 4.33 -1.21 44.33
CA ALA A 109 5.01 0.01 43.95
C ALA A 109 6.08 0.43 44.96
N PRO A 110 6.98 1.40 44.61
CA PRO A 110 6.94 2.68 45.32
C PRO A 110 7.06 3.90 44.37
N ALA A 111 6.30 4.96 44.57
CA ALA A 111 6.49 6.16 45.42
C ALA A 111 7.80 6.91 45.06
N ALA A 112 7.89 8.19 44.91
CA ALA A 112 7.26 9.43 45.29
C ALA A 112 8.03 10.56 44.56
N ALA A 113 7.63 11.69 44.38
CA ALA A 113 7.32 12.95 45.06
C ALA A 113 7.63 14.09 44.07
N GLY A 114 7.02 15.20 44.07
CA GLY A 114 6.65 16.29 44.85
C GLY A 114 6.03 17.38 44.00
N ALA A 115 4.97 17.92 44.37
CA ALA A 115 4.66 19.08 45.17
C ALA A 115 5.02 20.45 44.55
N ALA A 116 3.99 21.26 44.31
CA ALA A 116 3.66 22.54 44.93
C ALA A 116 2.62 23.28 44.05
N SER A 117 1.40 23.49 44.55
CA SER A 117 0.83 24.69 45.17
C SER A 117 1.03 25.97 44.36
N ASP A 118 0.09 26.84 44.09
CA ASP A 118 -0.96 27.39 44.92
C ASP A 118 -1.81 28.39 44.13
N ARG A 119 -3.04 28.65 44.63
CA ARG A 119 -3.79 29.89 44.76
C ARG A 119 -4.80 30.31 43.70
N ASN A 120 -6.03 30.01 43.99
CA ASN A 120 -7.06 30.93 44.49
C ASN A 120 -7.34 32.20 43.65
N GLY A 121 -8.61 32.27 43.20
CA GLY A 121 -9.23 33.46 42.70
C GLY A 121 -10.75 33.24 42.64
N ALA A 122 -11.43 33.47 43.76
CA ALA A 122 -12.84 33.53 43.84
C ALA A 122 -13.37 34.79 43.15
N GLY A 123 -14.33 34.63 42.23
CA GLY A 123 -15.10 35.68 41.59
C GLY A 123 -16.51 35.21 41.40
N SER A 124 -17.39 35.62 42.27
CA SER A 124 -18.84 35.45 42.19
C SER A 124 -19.42 36.25 41.03
N GLY A 125 -20.29 35.65 40.21
CA GLY A 125 -21.05 36.35 39.19
C GLY A 125 -22.08 35.45 38.52
N THR A 126 -23.32 35.56 38.95
CA THR A 126 -24.62 35.36 38.28
C THR A 126 -24.80 34.19 37.29
N GLY A 127 -25.78 33.37 37.60
CA GLY A 127 -26.20 32.17 36.87
C GLY A 127 -26.46 32.37 35.39
N THR A 128 -25.61 31.72 34.58
CA THR A 128 -25.88 31.36 33.20
C THR A 128 -25.79 29.84 33.09
N ALA A 129 -26.81 29.26 32.47
CA ALA A 129 -26.92 27.83 32.27
C ALA A 129 -25.61 27.28 31.67
N ARG A 130 -25.02 26.32 32.39
CA ARG A 130 -23.71 25.71 32.01
C ARG A 130 -23.87 24.96 30.69
N VAL A 131 -23.39 25.53 29.59
CA VAL A 131 -23.44 24.94 28.26
C VAL A 131 -22.69 23.59 28.25
N LYS A 132 -23.41 22.52 27.89
CA LYS A 132 -22.84 21.17 27.78
C LYS A 132 -22.12 21.04 26.46
N ALA A 133 -20.77 21.15 26.45
CA ALA A 133 -19.96 20.99 25.27
C ALA A 133 -18.82 19.98 25.54
N SER A 134 -18.38 19.24 24.51
CA SER A 134 -17.24 18.34 24.60
C SER A 134 -15.94 19.13 24.81
N PRO A 135 -14.89 18.53 25.43
CA PRO A 135 -13.60 19.21 25.62
C PRO A 135 -12.99 19.72 24.31
N LEU A 136 -13.15 18.95 23.22
CA LEU A 136 -12.65 19.30 21.90
C LEU A 136 -13.46 20.44 21.28
N ALA A 137 -14.79 20.42 21.41
CA ALA A 137 -15.64 21.54 20.94
C ALA A 137 -15.31 22.86 21.64
N ARG A 138 -15.04 22.84 22.95
CA ARG A 138 -14.61 24.02 23.73
C ARG A 138 -13.27 24.57 23.27
N ARG A 139 -12.33 23.69 22.91
CA ARG A 139 -11.02 24.09 22.41
C ARG A 139 -11.13 24.78 21.06
N ILE A 140 -11.84 24.20 20.10
CA ILE A 140 -12.03 24.75 18.76
C ILE A 140 -12.85 26.04 18.80
N ALA A 141 -13.89 26.12 19.64
CA ALA A 141 -14.65 27.36 19.81
C ALA A 141 -13.77 28.51 20.35
N ARG A 142 -12.87 28.22 21.30
CA ARG A 142 -11.90 29.20 21.81
C ARG A 142 -10.85 29.61 20.77
N GLU A 143 -10.36 28.68 19.99
CA GLU A 143 -9.40 28.95 18.91
C GLU A 143 -10.01 29.82 17.78
N ARG A 144 -11.36 29.78 17.62
CA ARG A 144 -12.08 30.50 16.58
C ARG A 144 -12.96 31.63 17.09
N ASP A 145 -12.84 31.98 18.36
CA ASP A 145 -13.58 33.03 19.06
C ASP A 145 -15.12 32.93 18.89
N LEU A 146 -15.66 31.69 18.97
CA LEU A 146 -17.05 31.39 18.80
C LEU A 146 -17.76 31.22 20.16
N ASP A 147 -18.91 31.88 20.32
CA ASP A 147 -19.72 31.76 21.53
C ASP A 147 -20.54 30.46 21.51
N LEU A 148 -20.20 29.53 22.43
CA LEU A 148 -20.88 28.27 22.58
C LEU A 148 -22.34 28.40 23.06
N THR A 149 -22.75 29.56 23.60
CA THR A 149 -24.15 29.78 24.08
C THR A 149 -25.13 29.96 22.92
N ALA A 150 -24.61 30.36 21.75
CA ALA A 150 -25.37 30.56 20.53
C ALA A 150 -25.56 29.30 19.70
N LEU A 151 -24.90 28.18 20.09
CA LEU A 151 -24.89 26.94 19.35
C LEU A 151 -25.82 25.90 19.93
N THR A 152 -26.59 25.22 19.07
CA THR A 152 -27.42 24.06 19.45
C THR A 152 -26.58 22.80 19.28
N GLY A 153 -26.37 22.03 20.36
CA GLY A 153 -25.60 20.79 20.32
C GLY A 153 -26.37 19.62 19.72
N THR A 154 -25.82 18.92 18.76
CA THR A 154 -26.40 17.73 18.12
C THR A 154 -25.97 16.41 18.78
N GLY A 155 -25.07 16.43 19.75
CA GLY A 155 -24.58 15.24 20.46
C GLY A 155 -25.57 14.73 21.54
N PRO A 156 -25.32 13.55 22.15
CA PRO A 156 -26.13 12.93 23.14
C PRO A 156 -26.47 13.88 24.33
N ASN A 157 -27.73 13.97 24.72
CA ASN A 157 -28.26 14.87 25.75
C ASN A 157 -28.04 16.37 25.44
N GLY A 158 -28.07 16.78 24.17
CA GLY A 158 -27.91 18.17 23.75
C GLY A 158 -26.51 18.71 23.94
N ARG A 159 -25.47 17.86 23.91
CA ARG A 159 -24.06 18.26 24.03
C ARG A 159 -23.55 18.81 22.71
N ILE A 160 -22.90 19.97 22.74
CA ILE A 160 -22.20 20.52 21.59
C ILE A 160 -20.96 19.67 21.29
N VAL A 161 -20.91 19.14 20.06
CA VAL A 161 -19.78 18.34 19.54
C VAL A 161 -18.94 19.13 18.54
N LYS A 162 -17.81 18.60 18.13
CA LYS A 162 -16.87 19.24 17.17
C LYS A 162 -17.58 19.71 15.89
N ALA A 163 -18.45 18.87 15.33
CA ALA A 163 -19.17 19.17 14.08
C ALA A 163 -20.05 20.43 14.19
N ASP A 164 -20.66 20.67 15.34
CA ASP A 164 -21.53 21.85 15.56
C ASP A 164 -20.73 23.15 15.51
N VAL A 165 -19.51 23.15 16.08
CA VAL A 165 -18.62 24.31 16.08
C VAL A 165 -18.00 24.56 14.68
N GLU A 166 -17.71 23.50 13.93
CA GLU A 166 -17.21 23.61 12.57
C GLU A 166 -18.29 24.09 11.59
N ALA A 167 -19.54 23.63 11.76
CA ALA A 167 -20.70 24.11 10.98
C ALA A 167 -20.98 25.60 11.25
N ALA A 168 -20.88 26.05 12.48
CA ALA A 168 -21.07 27.45 12.86
C ALA A 168 -19.97 28.36 12.33
N SER A 169 -18.75 27.86 12.18
CA SER A 169 -17.63 28.62 11.61
C SER A 169 -17.68 28.76 10.08
N ALA A 170 -18.44 27.90 9.39
CA ALA A 170 -18.63 27.94 7.94
C ALA A 170 -19.76 28.88 7.50
N GLY A 171 -20.63 29.32 8.43
CA GLY A 171 -21.75 30.23 8.18
C GLY A 171 -21.57 31.56 8.85
N GLY A 172 -20.79 32.47 8.26
CA GLY A 172 -20.60 33.82 8.75
C GLY A 172 -21.67 34.79 8.26
N ASN A 173 -22.36 35.41 9.22
CA ASN A 173 -23.07 36.69 9.20
C ASN A 173 -24.28 36.94 8.27
N GLY A 174 -25.39 37.24 8.89
CA GLY A 174 -26.51 37.95 8.28
C GLY A 174 -27.81 37.82 9.06
N ALA A 175 -28.07 38.74 10.00
CA ALA A 175 -29.33 38.89 10.69
C ALA A 175 -30.42 39.51 9.79
N ALA A 176 -31.65 39.05 9.87
CA ALA A 176 -32.86 39.79 10.20
C ALA A 176 -34.12 39.20 9.54
N SER A 177 -35.03 38.78 10.39
CA SER A 177 -36.48 39.02 10.42
C SER A 177 -37.31 38.99 9.12
N ALA A 178 -38.23 38.04 9.01
CA ALA A 178 -39.70 38.16 8.94
C ALA A 178 -40.36 36.88 8.41
N ALA A 179 -41.38 36.36 9.09
CA ALA A 179 -42.31 35.31 8.67
C ALA A 179 -43.54 35.95 7.98
N PRO A 180 -44.55 35.18 7.52
CA PRO A 180 -44.56 33.90 6.83
C PRO A 180 -45.32 33.94 5.47
N ALA A 181 -45.11 33.03 4.59
CA ALA A 181 -46.07 32.62 3.58
C ALA A 181 -45.80 31.19 3.08
N THR A 182 -46.82 30.37 3.24
CA THR A 182 -46.97 29.01 2.74
C THR A 182 -46.86 28.92 1.23
N SER A 183 -46.06 28.00 0.75
CA SER A 183 -46.32 27.38 -0.54
C SER A 183 -45.47 26.07 -0.65
N ASP A 184 -46.21 24.97 -0.70
CA ASP A 184 -45.68 23.65 -1.12
C ASP A 184 -45.06 23.75 -2.51
N ALA A 185 -43.77 23.50 -2.57
CA ALA A 185 -43.12 23.10 -3.81
C ALA A 185 -42.01 22.14 -3.42
N ALA A 186 -42.17 20.90 -3.85
CA ALA A 186 -41.15 19.86 -3.75
C ALA A 186 -39.82 20.35 -4.32
N VAL A 187 -38.86 20.60 -3.41
CA VAL A 187 -37.48 20.90 -3.80
C VAL A 187 -36.78 19.57 -4.03
N THR A 188 -36.73 19.16 -5.29
CA THR A 188 -35.74 18.20 -5.78
C THR A 188 -34.35 18.72 -5.40
N PRO A 189 -33.46 17.92 -4.77
CA PRO A 189 -32.09 18.35 -4.54
C PRO A 189 -31.44 18.63 -5.89
N ALA A 190 -31.16 19.90 -6.16
CA ALA A 190 -30.33 20.29 -7.27
C ALA A 190 -28.97 19.68 -7.07
N THR A 191 -28.66 18.64 -7.80
CA THR A 191 -27.30 18.19 -8.08
C THR A 191 -26.56 19.40 -8.63
N ALA A 192 -25.68 19.98 -7.83
CA ALA A 192 -24.77 21.01 -8.28
C ALA A 192 -23.95 20.41 -9.42
N SER A 193 -24.33 20.71 -10.65
CA SER A 193 -23.51 20.41 -11.83
C SER A 193 -22.16 21.08 -11.61
N PRO A 194 -21.05 20.36 -11.71
CA PRO A 194 -19.73 20.99 -11.67
C PRO A 194 -19.69 22.05 -12.76
N VAL A 195 -19.12 23.21 -12.44
CA VAL A 195 -18.92 24.30 -13.38
C VAL A 195 -18.08 23.77 -14.54
N ALA A 196 -18.76 23.28 -15.56
CA ALA A 196 -18.15 22.86 -16.81
C ALA A 196 -17.58 24.15 -17.45
N GLY A 197 -16.28 24.22 -17.62
CA GLY A 197 -15.70 25.29 -18.39
C GLY A 197 -14.26 25.72 -18.05
N ALA A 198 -13.87 25.74 -16.78
CA ALA A 198 -12.53 26.23 -16.43
C ALA A 198 -11.40 25.23 -16.74
N LYS A 199 -11.68 23.93 -16.81
CA LYS A 199 -10.71 22.86 -17.09
C LYS A 199 -10.89 22.19 -18.46
N GLY A 200 -11.85 22.68 -19.28
CA GLY A 200 -12.25 22.01 -20.53
C GLY A 200 -13.07 20.72 -20.28
N ASP A 201 -13.19 19.90 -21.30
CA ASP A 201 -13.91 18.63 -21.23
C ASP A 201 -13.11 17.60 -20.40
N VAL A 202 -13.79 16.86 -19.55
CA VAL A 202 -13.19 15.81 -18.73
C VAL A 202 -13.48 14.46 -19.37
N THR A 203 -12.43 13.76 -19.78
CA THR A 203 -12.53 12.36 -20.20
C THR A 203 -12.23 11.47 -18.99
N VAL A 204 -13.18 10.65 -18.58
CA VAL A 204 -13.01 9.67 -17.49
C VAL A 204 -12.51 8.35 -18.08
N GLN A 205 -11.33 7.91 -17.66
CA GLN A 205 -10.76 6.63 -18.04
C GLN A 205 -10.80 5.67 -16.83
N THR A 206 -11.42 4.51 -17.04
CA THR A 206 -11.46 3.45 -16.01
C THR A 206 -10.10 2.75 -15.96
N LEU A 207 -9.56 2.63 -14.74
CA LEU A 207 -8.29 1.93 -14.51
C LEU A 207 -8.45 0.42 -14.74
N THR A 208 -7.41 -0.21 -15.31
CA THR A 208 -7.31 -1.67 -15.38
C THR A 208 -7.15 -2.26 -13.98
N ARG A 209 -7.39 -3.57 -13.82
CA ARG A 209 -7.19 -4.27 -12.54
C ARG A 209 -5.74 -4.09 -12.03
N GLY A 210 -4.75 -4.25 -12.90
CA GLY A 210 -3.34 -4.03 -12.56
C GLY A 210 -3.07 -2.63 -12.05
N GLN A 211 -3.59 -1.60 -12.74
CA GLN A 211 -3.42 -0.21 -12.32
C GLN A 211 -4.07 0.09 -10.96
N LYS A 212 -5.26 -0.50 -10.67
CA LYS A 212 -5.91 -0.38 -9.36
C LYS A 212 -5.05 -0.99 -8.24
N VAL A 213 -4.47 -2.19 -8.47
CA VAL A 213 -3.59 -2.85 -7.51
C VAL A 213 -2.33 -2.03 -7.24
N VAL A 214 -1.68 -1.51 -8.30
CA VAL A 214 -0.50 -0.65 -8.16
C VAL A 214 -0.83 0.62 -7.38
N ALA A 215 -1.93 1.30 -7.72
CA ALA A 215 -2.35 2.52 -7.02
C ALA A 215 -2.57 2.28 -5.52
N ARG A 216 -3.26 1.19 -5.15
CA ARG A 216 -3.48 0.80 -3.77
C ARG A 216 -2.17 0.50 -3.05
N ARG A 217 -1.30 -0.36 -3.62
CA ARG A 217 -0.02 -0.73 -3.01
C ARG A 217 0.94 0.46 -2.82
N MET A 218 0.97 1.39 -3.77
CA MET A 218 1.83 2.57 -3.65
C MET A 218 1.31 3.55 -2.60
N ALA A 219 -0.01 3.73 -2.49
CA ALA A 219 -0.62 4.53 -1.43
C ALA A 219 -0.34 3.90 -0.04
N GLU A 220 -0.50 2.59 0.10
CA GLU A 220 -0.21 1.84 1.31
C GLU A 220 1.28 1.94 1.69
N ALA A 221 2.19 1.73 0.74
CA ALA A 221 3.63 1.87 0.97
C ALA A 221 3.97 3.23 1.56
N LYS A 222 3.46 4.32 0.97
CA LYS A 222 3.70 5.68 1.47
C LYS A 222 3.06 5.98 2.83
N ALA A 223 1.96 5.34 3.16
CA ALA A 223 1.28 5.51 4.44
C ALA A 223 1.93 4.72 5.59
N THR A 224 2.51 3.55 5.29
CA THR A 224 2.92 2.58 6.32
C THR A 224 4.44 2.42 6.47
N VAL A 225 5.23 2.74 5.43
CA VAL A 225 6.69 2.58 5.46
C VAL A 225 7.35 3.92 5.78
N PRO A 226 8.04 4.06 6.92
CA PRO A 226 8.85 5.24 7.23
C PRO A 226 10.14 5.20 6.42
N GLU A 227 10.07 5.69 5.19
CA GLU A 227 11.20 5.68 4.26
C GLU A 227 12.21 6.77 4.56
N PHE A 228 13.48 6.45 4.37
CA PHE A 228 14.57 7.41 4.26
C PHE A 228 15.45 7.09 3.05
N THR A 229 16.19 8.08 2.55
CA THR A 229 16.97 7.95 1.33
C THR A 229 18.44 8.31 1.56
N LEU A 230 19.31 7.54 0.91
CA LEU A 230 20.74 7.82 0.81
C LEU A 230 21.14 7.90 -0.66
N GLN A 231 22.01 8.85 -0.99
CA GLN A 231 22.48 9.07 -2.34
C GLN A 231 23.99 8.87 -2.42
N ALA A 232 24.45 8.33 -3.54
CA ALA A 232 25.85 8.20 -3.84
C ALA A 232 26.11 8.40 -5.34
N THR A 233 27.23 9.01 -5.65
CA THR A 233 27.78 9.04 -7.02
C THR A 233 28.81 7.92 -7.14
N ILE A 234 28.69 7.12 -8.18
CA ILE A 234 29.55 5.96 -8.48
C ILE A 234 30.42 6.30 -9.69
N ASP A 235 31.71 6.08 -9.59
CA ASP A 235 32.63 6.13 -10.73
C ASP A 235 32.52 4.83 -11.53
N MET A 236 31.97 4.92 -12.74
CA MET A 236 31.70 3.76 -13.60
C MET A 236 32.74 3.52 -14.67
N GLU A 237 33.87 4.22 -14.65
CA GLU A 237 34.88 4.14 -15.71
C GLU A 237 35.37 2.70 -15.93
N GLU A 238 35.69 2.00 -14.83
CA GLU A 238 36.15 0.61 -14.90
C GLU A 238 35.04 -0.35 -15.35
N ALA A 239 33.78 -0.06 -14.96
CA ALA A 239 32.63 -0.84 -15.41
C ALA A 239 32.35 -0.65 -16.91
N VAL A 240 32.56 0.57 -17.41
CA VAL A 240 32.48 0.87 -18.86
C VAL A 240 33.58 0.12 -19.62
N ALA A 241 34.82 0.15 -19.11
CA ALA A 241 35.95 -0.58 -19.70
C ALA A 241 35.73 -2.11 -19.70
N LEU A 242 35.30 -2.68 -18.56
CA LEU A 242 34.98 -4.11 -18.47
C LEU A 242 33.86 -4.49 -19.45
N ARG A 243 32.79 -3.70 -19.54
CA ARG A 243 31.71 -3.99 -20.49
C ARG A 243 32.21 -3.99 -21.95
N ALA A 244 33.08 -3.06 -22.30
CA ALA A 244 33.68 -3.03 -23.65
C ALA A 244 34.48 -4.32 -23.93
N GLN A 245 35.27 -4.80 -22.97
CA GLN A 245 36.02 -6.06 -23.08
C GLN A 245 35.06 -7.26 -23.20
N LEU A 246 34.03 -7.35 -22.35
CA LEU A 246 33.03 -8.41 -22.42
C LEU A 246 32.30 -8.42 -23.78
N LYS A 247 32.00 -7.25 -24.31
CA LYS A 247 31.39 -7.13 -25.65
C LYS A 247 32.31 -7.65 -26.76
N ALA A 248 33.58 -7.37 -26.68
CA ALA A 248 34.56 -7.84 -27.66
C ALA A 248 34.72 -9.37 -27.65
N VAL A 249 34.57 -10.02 -26.50
CA VAL A 249 34.74 -11.47 -26.31
C VAL A 249 33.42 -12.25 -26.49
N ALA A 250 32.27 -11.62 -26.25
CA ALA A 250 30.98 -12.32 -26.24
C ALA A 250 30.54 -12.88 -27.61
N GLY A 251 31.03 -12.27 -28.72
CA GLY A 251 30.57 -12.62 -30.07
C GLY A 251 29.08 -12.26 -30.28
N GLU A 252 28.50 -12.76 -31.37
CA GLU A 252 27.07 -12.49 -31.70
C GLU A 252 26.10 -13.40 -30.93
N ASP A 253 26.54 -14.58 -30.49
CA ASP A 253 25.71 -15.61 -29.89
C ASP A 253 25.44 -15.43 -28.38
N ARG A 254 26.20 -14.58 -27.69
CA ARG A 254 26.06 -14.39 -26.24
C ARG A 254 25.58 -12.98 -25.89
N PRO A 255 24.58 -12.83 -25.05
CA PRO A 255 24.12 -11.53 -24.61
C PRO A 255 25.23 -10.81 -23.83
N THR A 256 25.71 -9.69 -24.36
CA THR A 256 26.64 -8.82 -23.63
C THR A 256 25.90 -8.23 -22.42
N PRO A 257 26.43 -8.35 -21.19
CA PRO A 257 25.85 -7.73 -20.01
C PRO A 257 25.71 -6.21 -20.16
N SER A 258 24.59 -5.68 -19.73
CA SER A 258 24.31 -4.25 -19.63
C SER A 258 24.86 -3.69 -18.31
N TYR A 259 24.92 -2.37 -18.18
CA TYR A 259 25.24 -1.73 -16.89
C TYR A 259 24.19 -2.09 -15.82
N ASN A 260 22.92 -2.23 -16.23
CA ASN A 260 21.87 -2.65 -15.30
C ASN A 260 22.10 -4.06 -14.75
N ASP A 261 22.61 -4.99 -15.58
CA ASP A 261 22.93 -6.35 -15.13
C ASP A 261 24.11 -6.36 -14.14
N MET A 262 25.10 -5.46 -14.34
CA MET A 262 26.18 -5.25 -13.38
C MET A 262 25.68 -4.70 -12.06
N ILE A 263 24.73 -3.77 -12.08
CA ILE A 263 24.08 -3.20 -10.88
C ILE A 263 23.29 -4.29 -10.15
N VAL A 264 22.50 -5.08 -10.87
CA VAL A 264 21.73 -6.21 -10.28
C VAL A 264 22.69 -7.20 -9.59
N LYS A 265 23.81 -7.55 -10.25
CA LYS A 265 24.84 -8.43 -9.67
C LYS A 265 25.51 -7.82 -8.44
N ALA A 266 25.86 -6.52 -8.50
CA ALA A 266 26.45 -5.80 -7.36
C ALA A 266 25.50 -5.75 -6.17
N CYS A 267 24.20 -5.46 -6.41
CA CYS A 267 23.18 -5.51 -5.38
C CYS A 267 23.06 -6.92 -4.79
N ALA A 268 23.01 -7.94 -5.62
CA ALA A 268 22.85 -9.32 -5.18
C ALA A 268 24.03 -9.79 -4.29
N LEU A 269 25.25 -9.47 -4.67
CA LEU A 269 26.45 -9.78 -3.86
C LEU A 269 26.44 -9.00 -2.53
N ALA A 270 26.06 -7.72 -2.55
CA ALA A 270 25.95 -6.92 -1.35
C ALA A 270 24.85 -7.43 -0.42
N LEU A 271 23.69 -7.87 -0.93
CA LEU A 271 22.57 -8.40 -0.14
C LEU A 271 22.95 -9.65 0.68
N ARG A 272 23.87 -10.48 0.17
CA ARG A 272 24.43 -11.61 0.94
C ARG A 272 25.22 -11.17 2.17
N GLU A 273 25.91 -10.04 2.07
CA GLU A 273 26.72 -9.48 3.16
C GLU A 273 25.88 -8.69 4.17
N PHE A 274 24.68 -8.22 3.74
CA PHE A 274 23.77 -7.38 4.53
C PHE A 274 22.36 -8.01 4.67
N PRO A 275 22.18 -9.03 5.54
CA PRO A 275 20.93 -9.78 5.62
C PRO A 275 19.68 -8.92 5.91
N ARG A 276 19.82 -7.80 6.65
CA ARG A 276 18.69 -6.89 6.90
C ARG A 276 18.21 -6.16 5.64
N ALA A 277 19.12 -5.90 4.69
CA ALA A 277 18.74 -5.34 3.40
C ALA A 277 18.02 -6.38 2.50
N ASN A 278 18.30 -7.69 2.74
CA ASN A 278 17.63 -8.82 2.10
C ASN A 278 16.49 -9.38 3.00
N GLY A 279 15.70 -8.52 3.58
CA GLY A 279 14.65 -8.90 4.53
C GLY A 279 13.40 -8.04 4.40
N SER A 280 12.50 -8.23 5.35
CA SER A 280 11.29 -7.41 5.51
C SER A 280 10.98 -7.18 6.97
N TYR A 281 10.24 -6.11 7.25
CA TYR A 281 9.62 -5.86 8.55
C TYR A 281 8.14 -6.24 8.46
N ARG A 282 7.71 -7.18 9.31
CA ARG A 282 6.31 -7.60 9.42
C ARG A 282 6.00 -7.89 10.89
N ASP A 283 4.87 -7.46 11.37
CA ASP A 283 4.32 -7.83 12.69
C ASP A 283 5.32 -7.66 13.85
N ALA A 284 6.09 -6.55 13.82
CA ALA A 284 7.17 -6.22 14.77
C ALA A 284 8.37 -7.18 14.71
N GLU A 285 8.54 -7.97 13.65
CA GLU A 285 9.63 -8.92 13.46
C GLU A 285 10.43 -8.64 12.19
N TYR A 286 11.68 -9.09 12.13
CA TYR A 286 12.53 -9.07 10.95
C TYR A 286 12.52 -10.44 10.28
N HIS A 287 11.97 -10.51 9.09
CA HIS A 287 12.00 -11.69 8.24
C HIS A 287 13.21 -11.60 7.32
N LEU A 288 14.26 -12.36 7.59
CA LEU A 288 15.50 -12.37 6.81
C LEU A 288 15.47 -13.56 5.84
N TYR A 289 15.67 -13.27 4.55
CA TYR A 289 15.55 -14.28 3.50
C TYR A 289 16.90 -14.95 3.20
N SER A 290 16.88 -16.27 3.03
CA SER A 290 18.06 -17.06 2.69
C SER A 290 18.43 -16.97 1.20
N ARG A 291 17.46 -16.60 0.34
CA ARG A 291 17.67 -16.40 -1.10
C ARG A 291 17.74 -14.92 -1.41
N VAL A 292 18.52 -14.58 -2.43
CA VAL A 292 18.64 -13.21 -2.93
C VAL A 292 17.96 -13.10 -4.30
N ASN A 293 16.79 -12.49 -4.30
CA ASN A 293 15.96 -12.37 -5.48
C ASN A 293 15.78 -10.88 -5.83
N VAL A 294 16.33 -10.46 -6.97
CA VAL A 294 16.32 -9.05 -7.34
C VAL A 294 15.25 -8.76 -8.38
N GLY A 295 14.28 -7.94 -8.02
CA GLY A 295 13.28 -7.40 -8.92
C GLY A 295 13.87 -6.31 -9.80
N ILE A 296 13.53 -6.31 -11.08
CA ILE A 296 13.92 -5.28 -12.06
C ILE A 296 12.67 -4.54 -12.50
N ALA A 297 12.61 -3.22 -12.25
CA ALA A 297 11.48 -2.42 -12.71
C ALA A 297 11.52 -2.26 -14.22
N VAL A 298 10.49 -2.73 -14.92
CA VAL A 298 10.33 -2.69 -16.37
C VAL A 298 9.06 -1.93 -16.71
N ALA A 299 9.17 -0.94 -17.60
CA ALA A 299 8.00 -0.24 -18.13
C ALA A 299 7.21 -1.17 -19.09
N ALA A 300 5.91 -1.23 -18.89
CA ALA A 300 4.93 -1.87 -19.73
C ALA A 300 3.92 -0.82 -20.21
N ASP A 301 3.12 -1.13 -21.24
CA ASP A 301 2.14 -0.19 -21.81
C ASP A 301 1.11 0.27 -20.77
N ASP A 302 0.70 -0.63 -19.87
CA ASP A 302 -0.29 -0.35 -18.81
C ASP A 302 0.30 0.11 -17.49
N GLY A 303 1.63 0.29 -17.38
CA GLY A 303 2.27 0.72 -16.13
C GLY A 303 3.65 0.13 -15.90
N LEU A 304 4.05 0.00 -14.62
CA LEU A 304 5.33 -0.53 -14.19
C LEU A 304 5.16 -1.95 -13.65
N VAL A 305 5.96 -2.88 -14.15
CA VAL A 305 5.98 -4.28 -13.70
C VAL A 305 7.38 -4.62 -13.19
N VAL A 306 7.48 -5.42 -12.14
CA VAL A 306 8.75 -5.77 -11.49
C VAL A 306 8.97 -7.28 -11.50
N PRO A 307 9.42 -7.85 -12.63
CA PRO A 307 9.81 -9.25 -12.67
C PRO A 307 11.09 -9.51 -11.86
N THR A 308 11.23 -10.73 -11.36
CA THR A 308 12.24 -11.13 -10.39
C THR A 308 13.30 -12.05 -11.00
N VAL A 309 14.56 -11.69 -10.86
CA VAL A 309 15.72 -12.57 -11.10
C VAL A 309 15.98 -13.32 -9.80
N PHE A 310 15.71 -14.62 -9.80
CA PHE A 310 15.89 -15.49 -8.65
C PHE A 310 17.35 -15.88 -8.45
N ASP A 311 17.77 -16.00 -7.17
CA ASP A 311 19.14 -16.40 -6.78
C ASP A 311 20.24 -15.60 -7.50
N ALA A 312 20.01 -14.31 -7.67
CA ALA A 312 20.88 -13.43 -8.45
C ALA A 312 22.34 -13.38 -7.95
N ASP A 313 22.54 -13.68 -6.66
CA ASP A 313 23.87 -13.76 -6.04
C ASP A 313 24.70 -14.95 -6.56
N THR A 314 24.04 -16.07 -6.90
CA THR A 314 24.71 -17.29 -7.40
C THR A 314 24.87 -17.30 -8.91
N LEU A 315 24.05 -16.53 -9.64
CA LEU A 315 24.13 -16.45 -11.09
C LEU A 315 25.39 -15.72 -11.56
N SER A 316 25.98 -16.18 -12.67
CA SER A 316 27.00 -15.42 -13.37
C SER A 316 26.41 -14.14 -13.97
N LEU A 317 27.26 -13.13 -14.22
CA LEU A 317 26.84 -11.88 -14.86
C LEU A 317 26.16 -12.13 -16.22
N GLY A 318 26.64 -13.09 -16.99
CA GLY A 318 26.05 -13.50 -18.28
C GLY A 318 24.67 -14.15 -18.12
N ALA A 319 24.49 -14.97 -17.07
CA ALA A 319 23.19 -15.58 -16.76
C ALA A 319 22.16 -14.52 -16.32
N ILE A 320 22.56 -13.55 -15.49
CA ILE A 320 21.71 -12.41 -15.13
C ILE A 320 21.29 -11.63 -16.39
N ALA A 321 22.23 -11.35 -17.30
CA ALA A 321 21.96 -10.63 -18.55
C ALA A 321 20.94 -11.38 -19.44
N ALA A 322 21.06 -12.69 -19.54
CA ALA A 322 20.12 -13.53 -20.29
C ALA A 322 18.71 -13.51 -19.66
N GLU A 323 18.65 -13.70 -18.35
CA GLU A 323 17.41 -13.74 -17.60
C GLU A 323 16.68 -12.38 -17.57
N ALA A 324 17.40 -11.29 -17.30
CA ALA A 324 16.86 -9.94 -17.33
C ALA A 324 16.28 -9.60 -18.71
N ARG A 325 16.97 -9.98 -19.79
CA ARG A 325 16.47 -9.79 -21.17
C ARG A 325 15.22 -10.61 -21.44
N ARG A 326 15.20 -11.88 -21.03
CA ARG A 326 14.03 -12.77 -21.15
C ARG A 326 12.83 -12.18 -20.44
N LEU A 327 12.99 -11.78 -19.17
CA LEU A 327 11.93 -11.19 -18.36
C LEU A 327 11.42 -9.87 -18.93
N ALA A 328 12.32 -8.98 -19.36
CA ALA A 328 11.94 -7.72 -19.98
C ALA A 328 11.19 -7.91 -21.32
N GLY A 329 11.52 -8.94 -22.10
CA GLY A 329 10.76 -9.34 -23.28
C GLY A 329 9.34 -9.75 -22.91
N ARG A 330 9.20 -10.67 -21.96
CA ARG A 330 7.88 -11.16 -21.50
C ARG A 330 6.98 -10.07 -20.92
N VAL A 331 7.57 -9.08 -20.23
CA VAL A 331 6.79 -7.92 -19.75
C VAL A 331 6.24 -7.11 -20.91
N ARG A 332 7.06 -6.82 -21.95
CA ARG A 332 6.61 -6.05 -23.11
C ARG A 332 5.58 -6.79 -23.96
N ASP A 333 5.72 -8.12 -24.03
CA ASP A 333 4.78 -8.97 -24.77
C ASP A 333 3.52 -9.31 -23.96
N GLY A 334 3.40 -8.81 -22.71
CA GLY A 334 2.28 -9.10 -21.81
C GLY A 334 2.17 -10.58 -21.39
N SER A 335 3.25 -11.36 -21.55
CA SER A 335 3.28 -12.80 -21.29
C SER A 335 3.93 -13.19 -19.96
N VAL A 336 4.28 -12.18 -19.13
CA VAL A 336 4.84 -12.40 -17.79
C VAL A 336 3.84 -13.10 -16.87
N THR A 337 4.32 -14.08 -16.10
CA THR A 337 3.46 -14.90 -15.22
C THR A 337 3.54 -14.44 -13.76
N PRO A 338 2.51 -14.71 -12.93
CA PRO A 338 2.50 -14.38 -11.52
C PRO A 338 3.73 -14.90 -10.72
N PRO A 339 4.25 -16.14 -10.96
CA PRO A 339 5.47 -16.58 -10.31
C PRO A 339 6.69 -15.70 -10.60
N GLU A 340 6.80 -15.14 -11.81
CA GLU A 340 7.90 -14.25 -12.20
C GLU A 340 7.81 -12.86 -11.57
N LEU A 341 6.63 -12.49 -11.06
CA LEU A 341 6.35 -11.22 -10.37
C LEU A 341 6.39 -11.33 -8.84
N SER A 342 6.68 -12.51 -8.34
CA SER A 342 6.66 -12.80 -6.89
C SER A 342 8.05 -13.09 -6.34
N GLY A 343 8.17 -13.15 -5.00
CA GLY A 343 9.38 -13.61 -4.33
C GLY A 343 10.60 -12.69 -4.42
N GLY A 344 10.46 -11.47 -4.95
CA GLY A 344 11.54 -10.47 -4.95
C GLY A 344 11.85 -9.98 -3.53
N THR A 345 13.14 -9.96 -3.17
CA THR A 345 13.62 -9.51 -1.84
C THR A 345 14.20 -8.10 -1.87
N PHE A 346 14.52 -7.60 -3.04
CA PHE A 346 15.05 -6.25 -3.30
C PHE A 346 14.64 -5.80 -4.70
N THR A 347 14.57 -4.50 -4.96
CA THR A 347 14.21 -3.98 -6.28
C THR A 347 15.25 -2.99 -6.81
N VAL A 348 15.55 -3.08 -8.11
CA VAL A 348 16.32 -2.08 -8.86
C VAL A 348 15.41 -1.39 -9.86
N SER A 349 15.34 -0.06 -9.78
CA SER A 349 14.59 0.79 -10.71
C SER A 349 15.55 1.70 -11.47
N ASN A 350 15.57 1.63 -12.79
CA ASN A 350 16.50 2.38 -13.63
C ASN A 350 15.76 3.31 -14.58
N LEU A 351 16.00 4.63 -14.46
CA LEU A 351 15.50 5.65 -15.36
C LEU A 351 16.61 6.38 -16.12
N GLY A 352 17.84 5.88 -16.04
CA GLY A 352 18.98 6.46 -16.72
C GLY A 352 18.85 6.53 -18.24
N MET A 353 18.12 5.59 -18.85
CA MET A 353 17.84 5.57 -20.28
C MET A 353 16.97 6.75 -20.75
N TYR A 354 16.24 7.40 -19.83
CA TYR A 354 15.43 8.59 -20.10
C TYR A 354 16.17 9.89 -19.79
N GLY A 355 17.48 9.82 -19.46
CA GLY A 355 18.30 10.99 -19.11
C GLY A 355 18.04 11.53 -17.70
N VAL A 356 17.31 10.81 -16.85
CA VAL A 356 17.08 11.19 -15.45
C VAL A 356 18.38 10.99 -14.68
N THR A 357 18.92 12.06 -14.12
CA THR A 357 20.19 12.01 -13.38
C THR A 357 20.04 11.43 -11.98
N ASN A 358 18.93 11.72 -11.30
CA ASN A 358 18.65 11.28 -9.95
C ASN A 358 17.13 11.27 -9.70
N PHE A 359 16.63 10.28 -8.97
CA PHE A 359 15.23 10.21 -8.53
C PHE A 359 15.12 9.34 -7.27
N THR A 360 14.01 9.47 -6.57
CA THR A 360 13.68 8.64 -5.42
C THR A 360 12.56 7.67 -5.80
N ALA A 361 12.81 6.37 -5.68
CA ALA A 361 11.81 5.34 -5.85
C ALA A 361 11.09 5.05 -4.52
N ILE A 362 9.81 4.68 -4.59
CA ILE A 362 9.03 4.20 -3.44
C ILE A 362 9.43 2.75 -3.18
N VAL A 363 9.66 2.39 -1.92
CA VAL A 363 9.92 0.99 -1.52
C VAL A 363 8.75 0.11 -1.95
N ASN A 364 9.05 -1.06 -2.50
CA ASN A 364 8.04 -2.05 -2.89
C ASN A 364 7.78 -3.01 -1.71
N PRO A 365 6.72 -2.81 -0.91
CA PRO A 365 6.47 -3.67 0.24
C PRO A 365 6.30 -5.14 -0.18
N PRO A 366 6.79 -6.08 0.65
CA PRO A 366 7.35 -5.93 1.98
C PRO A 366 8.89 -5.77 2.02
N GLN A 367 9.55 -5.49 0.91
CA GLN A 367 11.01 -5.39 0.80
C GLN A 367 11.58 -4.29 1.71
N ALA A 368 12.81 -4.48 2.21
CA ALA A 368 13.49 -3.51 3.05
C ALA A 368 13.99 -2.27 2.31
N ALA A 369 14.27 -2.37 1.02
CA ALA A 369 14.83 -1.27 0.25
C ALA A 369 14.67 -1.42 -1.27
N ILE A 370 14.88 -0.31 -1.98
CA ILE A 370 14.89 -0.20 -3.44
C ILE A 370 16.06 0.70 -3.87
N LEU A 371 16.76 0.35 -4.94
CA LEU A 371 17.80 1.17 -5.55
C LEU A 371 17.27 1.84 -6.82
N ALA A 372 17.22 3.16 -6.80
CA ALA A 372 16.98 3.99 -7.98
C ALA A 372 18.30 4.33 -8.67
N VAL A 373 18.33 4.16 -9.99
CA VAL A 373 19.52 4.31 -10.81
C VAL A 373 19.31 5.41 -11.84
N GLY A 374 20.20 6.39 -11.80
CA GLY A 374 20.21 7.52 -12.74
C GLY A 374 21.05 7.26 -14.00
N ALA A 375 21.14 8.29 -14.85
CA ALA A 375 21.88 8.24 -16.10
C ALA A 375 23.39 8.12 -15.88
N LEU A 376 24.02 7.25 -16.67
CA LEU A 376 25.46 7.20 -16.83
C LEU A 376 25.89 8.36 -17.77
N ALA A 377 26.73 9.24 -17.28
CA ALA A 377 27.19 10.39 -18.05
C ALA A 377 28.62 10.82 -17.64
N PRO A 378 29.38 11.44 -18.56
CA PRO A 378 30.67 12.03 -18.22
C PRO A 378 30.46 13.26 -17.33
N ARG A 379 31.18 13.31 -16.20
CA ARG A 379 31.18 14.45 -15.27
C ARG A 379 32.60 14.81 -14.86
N ALA A 380 32.82 16.07 -14.53
CA ALA A 380 34.05 16.52 -13.95
C ALA A 380 34.14 16.09 -12.49
N VAL A 381 35.14 15.32 -12.15
CA VAL A 381 35.42 14.85 -10.79
C VAL A 381 36.88 15.15 -10.41
N VAL A 382 37.14 15.27 -9.11
CA VAL A 382 38.52 15.45 -8.62
C VAL A 382 39.07 14.07 -8.29
N ARG A 383 40.19 13.70 -8.95
CA ARG A 383 40.97 12.47 -8.69
C ARG A 383 42.41 12.88 -8.48
N GLU A 384 43.03 12.43 -7.38
CA GLU A 384 44.42 12.71 -7.03
C GLU A 384 44.80 14.20 -7.13
N GLY A 385 43.82 15.08 -6.75
CA GLY A 385 43.99 16.52 -6.80
C GLY A 385 43.79 17.17 -8.18
N ALA A 386 43.55 16.40 -9.24
CA ALA A 386 43.31 16.88 -10.60
C ALA A 386 41.84 16.80 -10.97
N LEU A 387 41.34 17.78 -11.75
CA LEU A 387 40.03 17.73 -12.35
C LEU A 387 40.03 16.88 -13.60
N VAL A 388 39.31 15.79 -13.61
CA VAL A 388 39.24 14.83 -14.73
C VAL A 388 37.80 14.55 -15.13
N ALA A 389 37.56 14.23 -16.41
CA ALA A 389 36.26 13.72 -16.85
C ALA A 389 36.20 12.22 -16.58
N ARG A 390 35.12 11.78 -15.90
CA ARG A 390 34.88 10.35 -15.60
C ARG A 390 33.44 10.00 -15.90
N GLN A 391 33.18 8.78 -16.34
CA GLN A 391 31.83 8.23 -16.44
C GLN A 391 31.29 8.02 -15.04
N THR A 392 30.26 8.75 -14.68
CA THR A 392 29.64 8.65 -13.35
C THR A 392 28.16 8.39 -13.43
N MET A 393 27.62 7.79 -12.39
CA MET A 393 26.21 7.47 -12.25
C MET A 393 25.76 7.78 -10.82
N ASP A 394 24.65 8.49 -10.67
CA ASP A 394 24.04 8.69 -9.36
C ASP A 394 23.06 7.57 -9.06
N VAL A 395 23.07 7.11 -7.83
CA VAL A 395 22.12 6.15 -7.31
C VAL A 395 21.51 6.64 -6.03
N THR A 396 20.23 6.30 -5.81
CA THR A 396 19.50 6.60 -4.58
C THR A 396 18.94 5.32 -3.99
N LEU A 397 19.36 5.00 -2.78
CA LEU A 397 18.83 3.91 -1.99
C LEU A 397 17.70 4.44 -1.11
N THR A 398 16.47 3.97 -1.31
CA THR A 398 15.34 4.21 -0.40
C THR A 398 15.17 2.98 0.49
N SER A 399 15.07 3.18 1.80
CA SER A 399 15.06 2.10 2.79
C SER A 399 13.96 2.28 3.81
N ASP A 400 13.38 1.17 4.27
CA ASP A 400 12.45 1.13 5.40
C ASP A 400 13.22 1.27 6.72
N HIS A 401 12.98 2.39 7.44
CA HIS A 401 13.71 2.70 8.67
C HIS A 401 13.34 1.77 9.84
N ARG A 402 12.33 0.93 9.69
CA ARG A 402 11.98 -0.07 10.70
C ARG A 402 12.96 -1.23 10.75
N ILE A 403 13.57 -1.60 9.60
CA ILE A 403 14.51 -2.72 9.50
C ILE A 403 15.96 -2.27 9.23
N LEU A 404 16.15 -1.19 8.48
CA LEU A 404 17.47 -0.62 8.18
C LEU A 404 17.64 0.72 8.89
N ASN A 405 18.73 0.88 9.63
CA ASN A 405 19.17 2.18 10.15
C ASN A 405 20.10 2.87 9.14
N GLY A 406 20.36 4.17 9.36
CA GLY A 406 21.18 4.97 8.46
C GLY A 406 22.60 4.41 8.26
N ALA A 407 23.24 3.86 9.30
CA ALA A 407 24.59 3.32 9.21
C ALA A 407 24.62 1.98 8.42
N ASP A 408 23.64 1.10 8.63
CA ASP A 408 23.55 -0.17 7.90
C ASP A 408 23.24 0.08 6.42
N ALA A 409 22.32 0.97 6.10
CA ALA A 409 22.01 1.36 4.74
C ALA A 409 23.20 2.06 4.03
N ALA A 410 23.95 2.90 4.74
CA ALA A 410 25.15 3.56 4.20
C ALA A 410 26.25 2.55 3.88
N ARG A 411 26.50 1.58 4.76
CA ARG A 411 27.47 0.50 4.52
C ARG A 411 27.05 -0.39 3.35
N PHE A 412 25.77 -0.73 3.27
CA PHE A 412 25.23 -1.48 2.14
C PHE A 412 25.40 -0.73 0.81
N LEU A 413 25.04 0.56 0.76
CA LEU A 413 25.22 1.40 -0.42
C LEU A 413 26.70 1.56 -0.79
N ALA A 414 27.57 1.75 0.20
CA ALA A 414 29.02 1.81 -0.01
C ALA A 414 29.57 0.49 -0.58
N ARG A 415 29.03 -0.66 -0.18
CA ARG A 415 29.43 -1.96 -0.74
C ARG A 415 29.00 -2.09 -2.19
N ILE A 416 27.79 -1.72 -2.56
CA ILE A 416 27.33 -1.69 -3.96
C ILE A 416 28.25 -0.80 -4.79
N ARG A 417 28.56 0.41 -4.30
CA ARG A 417 29.48 1.33 -4.94
C ARG A 417 30.84 0.71 -5.17
N ALA A 418 31.45 0.10 -4.15
CA ALA A 418 32.76 -0.53 -4.24
C ALA A 418 32.80 -1.66 -5.28
N LEU A 419 31.72 -2.46 -5.39
CA LEU A 419 31.61 -3.53 -6.39
C LEU A 419 31.51 -2.98 -7.82
N LEU A 420 30.84 -1.85 -8.01
CA LEU A 420 30.71 -1.22 -9.32
C LEU A 420 31.96 -0.42 -9.73
N GLU A 421 32.69 0.16 -8.77
CA GLU A 421 33.99 0.83 -8.99
C GLU A 421 35.13 -0.16 -9.19
N ALA A 422 34.99 -1.42 -8.73
CA ALA A 422 35.94 -2.52 -8.97
C ALA A 422 35.22 -3.74 -9.59
N PRO A 423 34.75 -3.63 -10.84
CA PRO A 423 33.75 -4.54 -11.41
C PRO A 423 34.27 -5.95 -11.73
N LEU A 424 35.58 -6.20 -11.67
CA LEU A 424 36.13 -7.56 -11.77
C LEU A 424 35.54 -8.49 -10.68
N ALA A 425 35.19 -7.95 -9.52
CA ALA A 425 34.52 -8.71 -8.46
C ALA A 425 33.13 -9.25 -8.85
N LEU A 426 32.50 -8.70 -9.89
CA LEU A 426 31.21 -9.16 -10.40
C LEU A 426 31.30 -10.42 -11.26
N VAL A 427 32.48 -10.79 -11.73
CA VAL A 427 32.73 -11.95 -12.62
C VAL A 427 33.41 -13.12 -11.90
N LEU A 428 33.80 -12.92 -10.62
CA LEU A 428 34.32 -13.95 -9.73
C LEU A 428 33.15 -14.69 -9.04
#